data_21769964bd8286df2a426d2281bdb6d7
#
_entry.id   21769964bd8286df2a426d2281bdb6d7
#
_cell.length_a   1.000
_cell.length_b   1.000
_cell.length_c   1.000
_cell.angle_alpha   90.00
_cell.angle_beta   90.00
_cell.angle_gamma   90.00
#
_symmetry.space_group_name_H-M   'P 1'
#
loop_
_entity.id
_entity.type
_entity.pdbx_description
1 polymer ?
#
loop_
_entity_poly.entity_id
_entity_poly.type
_entity_poly.pdbx_seq_one_letter_code
_entity_poly.pdbx_strand_id
1 'polypeptide(L)'
;MTQLIRQGLNGSKPQQRMWRVHDMKDSYDVVIIGGGAHGLAAAYYLAKHHGITDVAVLEKRYIGHGGSGRNTTIIRSNYLTPEGVLFYDESVRLYQELSQDLNFNVMFSQRGHLTLAHTDSAVRTMRWRAEVNQLQGVDSRLVYPDELAKICPQLDLTDHPRYPIMGALFHPPGGIIRHDAVVWGYARGADERGVHIHQMTEVTAIDVQQGKV
;
A
#
# COMPACT_ATOMS: atom_id res chain seq x y z
N MET A 1 -6.19 17.09 -21.07
CA MET A 1 -5.63 18.42 -21.39
C MET A 1 -6.69 19.53 -21.30
N THR A 2 -7.90 19.35 -21.83
CA THR A 2 -9.01 20.33 -21.82
C THR A 2 -9.48 20.78 -20.43
N GLN A 3 -9.46 19.92 -19.41
CA GLN A 3 -9.86 20.29 -18.04
C GLN A 3 -8.86 21.24 -17.35
N LEU A 4 -7.56 21.04 -17.54
CA LEU A 4 -6.53 21.92 -16.97
C LEU A 4 -6.58 23.33 -17.59
N ILE A 5 -6.80 23.41 -18.91
CA ILE A 5 -6.96 24.70 -19.62
C ILE A 5 -8.23 25.42 -19.13
N ARG A 6 -9.33 24.67 -18.95
CA ARG A 6 -10.59 25.23 -18.45
C ARG A 6 -10.50 25.72 -17.00
N GLN A 7 -9.70 25.04 -16.16
CA GLN A 7 -9.41 25.49 -14.79
C GLN A 7 -8.51 26.73 -14.76
N GLY A 8 -7.53 26.81 -15.66
CA GLY A 8 -6.65 27.98 -15.77
C GLY A 8 -7.37 29.23 -16.27
N LEU A 9 -8.36 29.08 -17.17
CA LEU A 9 -9.12 30.20 -17.73
C LEU A 9 -10.25 30.69 -16.83
N ASN A 10 -10.80 29.84 -15.95
CA ASN A 10 -11.95 30.19 -15.08
C ASN A 10 -11.57 30.70 -13.69
N GLY A 11 -10.29 31.02 -13.45
CA GLY A 11 -9.81 31.35 -12.13
C GLY A 11 -9.89 30.14 -11.18
N SER A 12 -9.00 30.04 -10.23
CA SER A 12 -8.99 28.94 -9.26
C SER A 12 -10.25 28.96 -8.38
N LYS A 13 -11.29 28.23 -8.81
CA LYS A 13 -12.30 27.82 -7.81
C LYS A 13 -11.54 27.05 -6.73
N PRO A 14 -11.87 27.26 -5.43
CA PRO A 14 -11.24 26.51 -4.37
C PRO A 14 -11.33 25.03 -4.73
N GLN A 15 -10.19 24.36 -4.75
CA GLN A 15 -10.10 22.95 -5.11
C GLN A 15 -11.01 22.17 -4.14
N GLN A 16 -11.98 21.45 -4.68
CA GLN A 16 -12.90 20.66 -3.85
C GLN A 16 -12.06 19.67 -3.03
N ARG A 17 -12.20 19.67 -1.73
CA ARG A 17 -11.50 18.73 -0.85
C ARG A 17 -11.85 17.31 -1.26
N MET A 18 -10.90 16.41 -1.14
CA MET A 18 -11.09 15.00 -1.51
C MET A 18 -12.01 14.24 -0.53
N TRP A 19 -12.10 14.74 0.69
CA TRP A 19 -13.05 14.28 1.72
C TRP A 19 -13.59 15.50 2.47
N ARG A 20 -14.75 15.32 3.09
CA ARG A 20 -15.45 16.38 3.83
C ARG A 20 -14.78 16.63 5.17
N VAL A 21 -15.02 17.80 5.72
CA VAL A 21 -14.76 18.10 7.14
C VAL A 21 -16.07 17.87 7.88
N HIS A 22 -16.00 17.09 8.93
CA HIS A 22 -17.14 16.78 9.78
C HIS A 22 -16.92 17.35 11.18
N ASP A 23 -17.99 17.79 11.83
CA ASP A 23 -17.97 18.01 13.26
C ASP A 23 -17.87 16.67 13.99
N MET A 24 -17.16 16.63 15.10
CA MET A 24 -17.05 15.44 15.91
C MET A 24 -18.37 15.20 16.64
N LYS A 25 -18.85 13.94 16.60
CA LYS A 25 -20.02 13.52 17.37
C LYS A 25 -19.61 13.15 18.80
N ASP A 26 -20.58 13.11 19.69
CA ASP A 26 -20.39 12.65 21.06
C ASP A 26 -20.11 11.14 21.15
N SER A 27 -20.54 10.36 20.15
CA SER A 27 -20.31 8.92 20.09
C SER A 27 -20.26 8.41 18.66
N TYR A 28 -19.61 7.26 18.46
CA TYR A 28 -19.55 6.50 17.23
C TYR A 28 -19.65 5.00 17.54
N ASP A 29 -20.13 4.21 16.59
CA ASP A 29 -20.13 2.75 16.71
C ASP A 29 -18.70 2.19 16.71
N VAL A 30 -17.81 2.81 15.93
CA VAL A 30 -16.40 2.42 15.82
C VAL A 30 -15.50 3.66 15.78
N VAL A 31 -14.44 3.64 16.58
CA VAL A 31 -13.37 4.64 16.54
C VAL A 31 -12.07 3.95 16.12
N ILE A 32 -11.45 4.45 15.06
CA ILE A 32 -10.17 3.97 14.54
C ILE A 32 -9.08 5.00 14.86
N ILE A 33 -8.08 4.59 15.61
CA ILE A 33 -6.95 5.44 15.96
C ILE A 33 -5.84 5.27 14.91
N GLY A 34 -5.59 6.32 14.16
CA GLY A 34 -4.58 6.41 13.11
C GLY A 34 -5.15 6.44 11.70
N GLY A 35 -4.90 7.54 10.99
CA GLY A 35 -5.30 7.80 9.60
C GLY A 35 -4.26 7.36 8.58
N GLY A 36 -3.59 6.23 8.80
CA GLY A 36 -2.71 5.58 7.82
C GLY A 36 -3.49 4.67 6.87
N ALA A 37 -2.78 4.00 5.94
CA ALA A 37 -3.40 3.10 4.96
C ALA A 37 -4.26 2.02 5.62
N HIS A 38 -3.79 1.41 6.73
CA HIS A 38 -4.54 0.37 7.43
C HIS A 38 -5.82 0.90 8.10
N GLY A 39 -5.72 2.02 8.83
CA GLY A 39 -6.91 2.59 9.50
C GLY A 39 -7.97 3.05 8.49
N LEU A 40 -7.55 3.73 7.42
CA LEU A 40 -8.47 4.18 6.37
C LEU A 40 -9.04 3.01 5.55
N ALA A 41 -8.23 1.97 5.27
CA ALA A 41 -8.72 0.75 4.64
C ALA A 41 -9.74 0.03 5.53
N ALA A 42 -9.46 -0.10 6.84
CA ALA A 42 -10.40 -0.70 7.79
C ALA A 42 -11.74 0.07 7.79
N ALA A 43 -11.69 1.40 7.89
CA ALA A 43 -12.88 2.24 7.82
C ALA A 43 -13.66 2.06 6.52
N TYR A 44 -12.94 2.04 5.38
CA TYR A 44 -13.54 1.83 4.06
C TYR A 44 -14.23 0.47 3.96
N TYR A 45 -13.56 -0.61 4.36
CA TYR A 45 -14.11 -1.96 4.24
C TYR A 45 -15.22 -2.24 5.27
N LEU A 46 -15.17 -1.68 6.48
CA LEU A 46 -16.29 -1.72 7.43
C LEU A 46 -17.56 -1.12 6.80
N ALA A 47 -17.42 0.04 6.18
CA ALA A 47 -18.54 0.68 5.51
C ALA A 47 -18.99 -0.06 4.25
N LYS A 48 -18.02 -0.52 3.41
CA LYS A 48 -18.31 -1.17 2.11
C LYS A 48 -18.95 -2.56 2.27
N HIS A 49 -18.40 -3.39 3.14
CA HIS A 49 -18.79 -4.80 3.25
C HIS A 49 -19.74 -5.12 4.40
N HIS A 50 -19.73 -4.30 5.44
CA HIS A 50 -20.52 -4.55 6.65
C HIS A 50 -21.61 -3.50 6.91
N GLY A 51 -21.66 -2.43 6.12
CA GLY A 51 -22.63 -1.34 6.31
C GLY A 51 -22.41 -0.53 7.60
N ILE A 52 -21.25 -0.70 8.25
CA ILE A 52 -20.90 0.04 9.48
C ILE A 52 -20.33 1.39 9.04
N THR A 53 -21.16 2.43 9.10
CA THR A 53 -20.85 3.77 8.60
C THR A 53 -20.66 4.81 9.67
N ASP A 54 -21.16 4.56 10.89
CA ASP A 54 -20.93 5.45 12.04
C ASP A 54 -19.55 5.22 12.63
N VAL A 55 -18.55 5.61 11.86
CA VAL A 55 -17.12 5.37 12.12
C VAL A 55 -16.37 6.70 12.16
N ALA A 56 -15.53 6.89 13.18
CA ALA A 56 -14.54 7.96 13.21
C ALA A 56 -13.14 7.41 12.99
N VAL A 57 -12.36 8.08 12.16
CA VAL A 57 -10.90 7.90 12.06
C VAL A 57 -10.23 9.12 12.68
N LEU A 58 -9.50 8.91 13.78
CA LEU A 58 -8.79 9.97 14.51
C LEU A 58 -7.31 9.93 14.18
N GLU A 59 -6.77 10.98 13.56
CA GLU A 59 -5.36 11.08 13.18
C GLU A 59 -4.74 12.32 13.83
N LYS A 60 -3.67 12.11 14.62
CA LYS A 60 -3.03 13.20 15.36
C LYS A 60 -2.39 14.27 14.49
N ARG A 61 -2.05 13.92 13.26
CA ARG A 61 -1.51 14.85 12.27
C ARG A 61 -2.37 14.80 11.00
N TYR A 62 -1.76 14.84 9.83
CA TYR A 62 -2.46 14.61 8.56
C TYR A 62 -2.45 13.11 8.20
N ILE A 63 -3.46 12.67 7.47
CA ILE A 63 -3.56 11.26 7.05
C ILE A 63 -2.31 10.82 6.29
N GLY A 64 -1.87 9.60 6.55
CA GLY A 64 -0.65 9.04 5.95
C GLY A 64 0.65 9.54 6.53
N HIS A 65 0.64 10.45 7.53
CA HIS A 65 1.86 11.00 8.12
C HIS A 65 2.81 9.95 8.71
N GLY A 66 2.29 8.86 9.21
CA GLY A 66 3.06 7.78 9.83
C GLY A 66 3.81 6.89 8.83
N GLY A 67 3.84 5.59 9.08
CA GLY A 67 4.52 4.59 8.23
C GLY A 67 4.03 4.57 6.80
N SER A 68 2.76 4.89 6.54
CA SER A 68 2.19 4.92 5.20
C SER A 68 2.84 5.94 4.27
N GLY A 69 3.27 7.09 4.79
CA GLY A 69 3.96 8.12 4.01
C GLY A 69 5.49 8.03 4.04
N ARG A 70 6.06 7.00 4.68
CA ARG A 70 7.52 6.87 4.94
C ARG A 70 8.05 5.49 4.60
N ASN A 71 7.48 4.84 3.60
CA ASN A 71 7.89 3.51 3.17
C ASN A 71 8.46 3.53 1.75
N THR A 72 8.97 2.40 1.29
CA THR A 72 9.58 2.24 -0.03
C THR A 72 8.57 2.06 -1.16
N THR A 73 7.27 2.05 -0.87
CA THR A 73 6.18 1.89 -1.85
C THR A 73 6.17 0.56 -2.61
N ILE A 74 6.96 -0.41 -2.19
CA ILE A 74 7.07 -1.72 -2.84
C ILE A 74 5.92 -2.61 -2.38
N ILE A 75 5.19 -3.16 -3.35
CA ILE A 75 4.15 -4.17 -3.17
C ILE A 75 4.69 -5.48 -3.73
N ARG A 76 4.70 -6.54 -2.91
CA ARG A 76 5.21 -7.86 -3.30
C ARG A 76 4.65 -8.95 -2.39
N SER A 77 4.65 -10.21 -2.86
CA SER A 77 4.25 -11.40 -2.09
C SER A 77 5.35 -12.45 -1.93
N ASN A 78 6.53 -12.23 -2.46
CA ASN A 78 7.64 -13.17 -2.43
C ASN A 78 8.32 -13.27 -1.05
N TYR A 79 7.56 -13.66 -0.04
CA TYR A 79 8.04 -13.84 1.34
C TYR A 79 8.62 -15.24 1.58
N LEU A 80 9.09 -15.53 2.81
CA LEU A 80 9.84 -16.72 3.12
C LEU A 80 8.95 -17.85 3.66
N THR A 81 7.89 -17.52 4.41
CA THR A 81 7.00 -18.52 5.02
C THR A 81 5.73 -18.69 4.17
N PRO A 82 5.17 -19.92 4.11
CA PRO A 82 3.94 -20.16 3.36
C PRO A 82 2.80 -19.22 3.75
N GLU A 83 2.60 -18.99 5.05
CA GLU A 83 1.55 -18.10 5.58
C GLU A 83 1.78 -16.65 5.12
N GLY A 84 3.03 -16.20 5.19
CA GLY A 84 3.41 -14.87 4.71
C GLY A 84 3.19 -14.71 3.21
N VAL A 85 3.56 -15.73 2.41
CA VAL A 85 3.34 -15.74 0.96
C VAL A 85 1.86 -15.56 0.64
N LEU A 86 0.99 -16.41 1.22
CA LEU A 86 -0.46 -16.36 0.97
C LEU A 86 -1.09 -15.05 1.42
N PHE A 87 -0.73 -14.56 2.60
CA PHE A 87 -1.23 -13.29 3.13
C PHE A 87 -0.88 -12.09 2.24
N TYR A 88 0.37 -12.01 1.81
CA TYR A 88 0.82 -10.91 0.96
C TYR A 88 0.40 -11.08 -0.50
N ASP A 89 0.15 -12.30 -0.98
CA ASP A 89 -0.38 -12.52 -2.32
C ASP A 89 -1.82 -12.01 -2.43
N GLU A 90 -2.63 -12.28 -1.43
CA GLU A 90 -3.96 -11.67 -1.34
C GLU A 90 -3.88 -10.13 -1.30
N SER A 91 -2.89 -9.58 -0.60
CA SER A 91 -2.65 -8.13 -0.60
C SER A 91 -2.29 -7.61 -1.99
N VAL A 92 -1.43 -8.30 -2.74
CA VAL A 92 -1.09 -7.93 -4.13
C VAL A 92 -2.35 -7.92 -5.00
N ARG A 93 -3.19 -8.96 -4.89
CA ARG A 93 -4.46 -9.06 -5.62
C ARG A 93 -5.39 -7.89 -5.31
N LEU A 94 -5.54 -7.53 -4.03
CA LEU A 94 -6.34 -6.37 -3.63
C LEU A 94 -5.80 -5.06 -4.22
N TYR A 95 -4.48 -4.87 -4.27
CA TYR A 95 -3.89 -3.68 -4.88
C TYR A 95 -4.09 -3.61 -6.39
N GLN A 96 -4.16 -4.74 -7.09
CA GLN A 96 -4.46 -4.77 -8.54
C GLN A 96 -5.86 -4.21 -8.85
N GLU A 97 -6.83 -4.50 -8.01
CA GLU A 97 -8.22 -4.09 -8.17
C GLU A 97 -8.51 -2.70 -7.56
N LEU A 98 -7.63 -2.22 -6.66
CA LEU A 98 -7.89 -1.07 -5.79
C LEU A 98 -8.24 0.22 -6.54
N SER A 99 -7.61 0.48 -7.70
CA SER A 99 -7.93 1.67 -8.50
C SER A 99 -9.37 1.66 -9.02
N GLN A 100 -9.89 0.50 -9.36
CA GLN A 100 -11.29 0.34 -9.81
C GLN A 100 -12.24 0.43 -8.61
N ASP A 101 -11.91 -0.25 -7.53
CA ASP A 101 -12.69 -0.28 -6.30
C ASP A 101 -12.93 1.10 -5.70
N LEU A 102 -11.91 1.94 -5.73
CA LEU A 102 -11.95 3.30 -5.20
C LEU A 102 -12.38 4.34 -6.25
N ASN A 103 -12.53 3.94 -7.53
CA ASN A 103 -12.63 4.89 -8.65
C ASN A 103 -11.57 6.01 -8.53
N PHE A 104 -10.33 5.60 -8.19
CA PHE A 104 -9.22 6.49 -7.91
C PHE A 104 -7.88 5.84 -8.27
N ASN A 105 -7.11 6.46 -9.17
CA ASN A 105 -5.86 5.87 -9.63
C ASN A 105 -4.78 5.90 -8.52
N VAL A 106 -4.49 4.74 -7.94
CA VAL A 106 -3.43 4.56 -6.94
C VAL A 106 -2.04 4.39 -7.55
N MET A 107 -1.94 4.43 -8.89
CA MET A 107 -0.70 4.34 -9.66
C MET A 107 0.11 3.08 -9.35
N PHE A 108 -0.57 1.94 -9.23
CA PHE A 108 0.11 0.66 -9.06
C PHE A 108 0.77 0.24 -10.39
N SER A 109 2.10 0.14 -10.38
CA SER A 109 2.92 -0.21 -11.53
C SER A 109 3.62 -1.55 -11.27
N GLN A 110 3.06 -2.62 -11.83
CA GLN A 110 3.60 -3.97 -11.75
C GLN A 110 4.66 -4.17 -12.84
N ARG A 111 5.92 -3.97 -12.48
CA ARG A 111 7.08 -4.18 -13.37
C ARG A 111 8.03 -5.24 -12.85
N GLY A 112 7.58 -6.00 -11.86
CA GLY A 112 8.37 -6.97 -11.15
C GLY A 112 9.15 -6.38 -9.98
N HIS A 113 9.63 -7.28 -9.14
CA HIS A 113 10.51 -6.98 -8.02
C HIS A 113 11.73 -7.90 -8.07
N LEU A 114 12.92 -7.33 -7.91
CA LEU A 114 14.19 -8.06 -7.83
C LEU A 114 14.75 -7.96 -6.41
N THR A 115 15.08 -9.11 -5.81
CA THR A 115 15.91 -9.16 -4.60
C THR A 115 17.28 -9.68 -5.02
N LEU A 116 18.30 -8.82 -4.99
CA LEU A 116 19.63 -9.15 -5.49
C LEU A 116 20.38 -10.03 -4.48
N ALA A 117 21.19 -10.97 -5.00
CA ALA A 117 22.07 -11.84 -4.24
C ALA A 117 23.55 -11.57 -4.60
N HIS A 118 24.35 -11.33 -3.57
CA HIS A 118 25.78 -11.01 -3.69
C HIS A 118 26.69 -12.10 -3.10
N THR A 119 26.13 -13.22 -2.67
CA THR A 119 26.87 -14.36 -2.09
C THR A 119 26.17 -15.68 -2.44
N ASP A 120 26.94 -16.78 -2.45
CA ASP A 120 26.38 -18.13 -2.65
C ASP A 120 25.30 -18.48 -1.61
N SER A 121 25.48 -18.03 -0.38
CA SER A 121 24.48 -18.23 0.69
C SER A 121 23.19 -17.51 0.37
N ALA A 122 23.27 -16.25 -0.13
CA ALA A 122 22.09 -15.50 -0.55
C ALA A 122 21.39 -16.17 -1.74
N VAL A 123 22.14 -16.65 -2.75
CA VAL A 123 21.58 -17.38 -3.89
C VAL A 123 20.83 -18.65 -3.44
N ARG A 124 21.43 -19.43 -2.50
CA ARG A 124 20.73 -20.61 -1.95
C ARG A 124 19.44 -20.26 -1.21
N THR A 125 19.46 -19.20 -0.41
CA THR A 125 18.28 -18.71 0.29
C THR A 125 17.19 -18.25 -0.69
N MET A 126 17.57 -17.57 -1.77
CA MET A 126 16.63 -17.12 -2.79
C MET A 126 16.05 -18.25 -3.62
N ARG A 127 16.82 -19.31 -3.87
CA ARG A 127 16.30 -20.54 -4.49
C ARG A 127 15.22 -21.17 -3.64
N TRP A 128 15.49 -21.37 -2.36
CA TRP A 128 14.51 -21.90 -1.42
C TRP A 128 13.24 -21.03 -1.35
N ARG A 129 13.40 -19.70 -1.28
CA ARG A 129 12.23 -18.78 -1.33
C ARG A 129 11.44 -18.92 -2.62
N ALA A 130 12.09 -19.04 -3.76
CA ALA A 130 11.43 -19.27 -5.05
C ALA A 130 10.59 -20.55 -5.00
N GLU A 131 11.16 -21.65 -4.48
CA GLU A 131 10.47 -22.95 -4.35
C GLU A 131 9.25 -22.84 -3.42
N VAL A 132 9.40 -22.20 -2.24
CA VAL A 132 8.26 -21.95 -1.32
C VAL A 132 7.18 -21.12 -1.99
N ASN A 133 7.53 -20.07 -2.72
CA ASN A 133 6.56 -19.23 -3.42
C ASN A 133 5.81 -20.02 -4.50
N GLN A 134 6.54 -20.79 -5.31
CA GLN A 134 5.94 -21.63 -6.37
C GLN A 134 4.99 -22.71 -5.81
N LEU A 135 5.34 -23.33 -4.68
CA LEU A 135 4.47 -24.28 -3.98
C LEU A 135 3.15 -23.63 -3.51
N GLN A 136 3.17 -22.32 -3.25
CA GLN A 136 1.98 -21.54 -2.91
C GLN A 136 1.27 -20.93 -4.14
N GLY A 137 1.72 -21.23 -5.36
CA GLY A 137 1.16 -20.70 -6.59
C GLY A 137 1.62 -19.28 -6.94
N VAL A 138 2.60 -18.73 -6.23
CA VAL A 138 3.12 -17.37 -6.45
C VAL A 138 4.31 -17.39 -7.40
N ASP A 139 4.20 -16.62 -8.49
CA ASP A 139 5.27 -16.52 -9.49
C ASP A 139 6.49 -15.81 -8.91
N SER A 140 7.51 -16.63 -8.62
CA SER A 140 8.82 -16.17 -8.18
C SER A 140 9.87 -17.17 -8.66
N ARG A 141 10.98 -16.68 -9.18
CA ARG A 141 12.06 -17.56 -9.69
C ARG A 141 13.43 -16.96 -9.47
N LEU A 142 14.41 -17.84 -9.32
CA LEU A 142 15.81 -17.44 -9.30
C LEU A 142 16.25 -17.14 -10.74
N VAL A 143 16.88 -15.99 -10.92
CA VAL A 143 17.46 -15.55 -12.20
C VAL A 143 18.94 -15.22 -12.02
N TYR A 144 19.73 -15.47 -13.08
CA TYR A 144 21.17 -15.27 -13.10
C TYR A 144 21.56 -14.06 -13.99
N PRO A 145 22.82 -13.61 -13.98
CA PRO A 145 23.23 -12.38 -14.66
C PRO A 145 22.79 -12.25 -16.12
N ASP A 146 22.86 -13.33 -16.91
CA ASP A 146 22.47 -13.32 -18.33
C ASP A 146 20.98 -12.99 -18.53
N GLU A 147 20.13 -13.44 -17.62
CA GLU A 147 18.70 -13.13 -17.64
C GLU A 147 18.43 -11.77 -17.00
N LEU A 148 19.16 -11.43 -15.92
CA LEU A 148 19.06 -10.13 -15.26
C LEU A 148 19.37 -8.97 -16.21
N ALA A 149 20.34 -9.12 -17.09
CA ALA A 149 20.69 -8.12 -18.11
C ALA A 149 19.50 -7.78 -19.02
N LYS A 150 18.60 -8.75 -19.26
CA LYS A 150 17.39 -8.56 -20.08
C LYS A 150 16.25 -7.92 -19.27
N ILE A 151 16.12 -8.29 -17.99
CA ILE A 151 15.07 -7.80 -17.11
C ILE A 151 15.36 -6.36 -16.65
N CYS A 152 16.61 -6.10 -16.27
CA CYS A 152 17.05 -4.80 -15.76
C CYS A 152 18.44 -4.43 -16.31
N PRO A 153 18.50 -3.87 -17.53
CA PRO A 153 19.75 -3.52 -18.21
C PRO A 153 20.60 -2.46 -17.49
N GLN A 154 20.03 -1.78 -16.51
CA GLN A 154 20.70 -0.73 -15.72
C GLN A 154 21.59 -1.27 -14.60
N LEU A 155 21.53 -2.58 -14.31
CA LEU A 155 22.35 -3.19 -13.27
C LEU A 155 23.80 -3.38 -13.80
N ASP A 156 24.77 -3.03 -12.96
CA ASP A 156 26.16 -3.42 -13.21
C ASP A 156 26.34 -4.89 -12.82
N LEU A 157 26.41 -5.74 -13.82
CA LEU A 157 26.56 -7.20 -13.69
C LEU A 157 28.00 -7.67 -13.91
N THR A 158 28.97 -6.74 -13.93
CA THR A 158 30.40 -7.06 -14.02
C THR A 158 30.94 -7.57 -12.67
N ASP A 159 32.18 -8.02 -12.67
CA ASP A 159 32.92 -8.41 -11.47
C ASP A 159 33.66 -7.24 -10.78
N HIS A 160 33.56 -6.03 -11.36
CA HIS A 160 34.20 -4.83 -10.81
C HIS A 160 33.65 -4.34 -9.48
N PRO A 161 32.35 -4.39 -9.19
CA PRO A 161 31.84 -4.02 -7.88
C PRO A 161 32.43 -4.90 -6.75
N ARG A 162 32.67 -4.30 -5.61
CA ARG A 162 33.17 -5.04 -4.41
C ARG A 162 32.29 -6.25 -4.03
N TYR A 163 31.02 -6.18 -4.34
CA TYR A 163 30.03 -7.24 -4.14
C TYR A 163 29.27 -7.47 -5.44
N PRO A 164 29.80 -8.30 -6.36
CA PRO A 164 29.15 -8.60 -7.62
C PRO A 164 27.76 -9.21 -7.44
N ILE A 165 26.88 -9.00 -8.39
CA ILE A 165 25.55 -9.61 -8.38
C ILE A 165 25.68 -11.04 -8.95
N MET A 166 25.44 -12.04 -8.10
CA MET A 166 25.51 -13.46 -8.45
C MET A 166 24.17 -14.03 -8.96
N GLY A 167 23.07 -13.34 -8.68
CA GLY A 167 21.72 -13.70 -9.08
C GLY A 167 20.68 -12.84 -8.38
N ALA A 168 19.43 -13.09 -8.65
CA ALA A 168 18.32 -12.43 -7.97
C ALA A 168 17.09 -13.34 -7.87
N LEU A 169 16.28 -13.11 -6.86
CA LEU A 169 14.90 -13.59 -6.85
C LEU A 169 14.05 -12.58 -7.62
N PHE A 170 13.52 -12.98 -8.76
CA PHE A 170 12.59 -12.22 -9.57
C PHE A 170 11.16 -12.60 -9.26
N HIS A 171 10.33 -11.60 -8.99
CA HIS A 171 8.92 -11.74 -8.66
C HIS A 171 8.10 -10.83 -9.58
N PRO A 172 7.62 -11.35 -10.73
CA PRO A 172 6.88 -10.59 -11.75
C PRO A 172 5.64 -9.86 -11.22
N PRO A 173 4.82 -10.43 -10.30
CA PRO A 173 3.64 -9.74 -9.77
C PRO A 173 3.96 -8.53 -8.89
N GLY A 174 5.22 -8.39 -8.45
CA GLY A 174 5.65 -7.26 -7.64
C GLY A 174 5.64 -5.93 -8.40
N GLY A 175 5.59 -4.84 -7.66
CA GLY A 175 5.58 -3.50 -8.25
C GLY A 175 5.73 -2.39 -7.23
N ILE A 176 5.53 -1.17 -7.69
CA ILE A 176 5.48 0.03 -6.85
C ILE A 176 4.13 0.70 -6.94
N ILE A 177 3.74 1.39 -5.87
CA ILE A 177 2.47 2.12 -5.78
C ILE A 177 2.72 3.51 -5.20
N ARG A 178 1.83 4.46 -5.45
CA ARG A 178 1.88 5.74 -4.76
C ARG A 178 1.16 5.63 -3.42
N HIS A 179 1.92 5.58 -2.35
CA HIS A 179 1.40 5.42 -0.98
C HIS A 179 0.46 6.55 -0.55
N ASP A 180 0.72 7.78 -0.97
CA ASP A 180 -0.17 8.93 -0.77
C ASP A 180 -1.51 8.74 -1.52
N ALA A 181 -1.47 8.30 -2.77
CA ALA A 181 -2.68 8.03 -3.55
C ALA A 181 -3.53 6.90 -2.93
N VAL A 182 -2.91 5.86 -2.34
CA VAL A 182 -3.62 4.81 -1.59
C VAL A 182 -4.35 5.40 -0.39
N VAL A 183 -3.65 6.20 0.43
CA VAL A 183 -4.23 6.84 1.62
C VAL A 183 -5.38 7.77 1.23
N TRP A 184 -5.19 8.61 0.21
CA TRP A 184 -6.21 9.53 -0.26
C TRP A 184 -7.41 8.82 -0.90
N GLY A 185 -7.16 7.76 -1.66
CA GLY A 185 -8.22 6.94 -2.25
C GLY A 185 -9.11 6.30 -1.19
N TYR A 186 -8.51 5.68 -0.17
CA TYR A 186 -9.26 5.11 0.95
C TYR A 186 -10.00 6.19 1.75
N ALA A 187 -9.36 7.34 2.04
CA ALA A 187 -10.00 8.44 2.75
C ALA A 187 -11.24 8.94 2.01
N ARG A 188 -11.11 9.18 0.71
CA ARG A 188 -12.23 9.58 -0.14
C ARG A 188 -13.33 8.52 -0.17
N GLY A 189 -12.97 7.27 -0.41
CA GLY A 189 -13.94 6.17 -0.49
C GLY A 189 -14.66 5.90 0.84
N ALA A 190 -13.99 6.10 1.98
CA ALA A 190 -14.57 6.00 3.31
C ALA A 190 -15.53 7.16 3.59
N ASP A 191 -15.09 8.40 3.29
CA ASP A 191 -15.92 9.60 3.47
C ASP A 191 -17.20 9.58 2.60
N GLU A 192 -17.10 9.12 1.35
CA GLU A 192 -18.27 8.93 0.46
C GLU A 192 -19.32 7.98 1.06
N ARG A 193 -18.91 7.09 1.98
CA ARG A 193 -19.76 6.13 2.70
C ARG A 193 -20.21 6.59 4.09
N GLY A 194 -19.88 7.80 4.47
CA GLY A 194 -20.33 8.39 5.73
C GLY A 194 -19.34 8.29 6.89
N VAL A 195 -18.13 7.77 6.67
CA VAL A 195 -17.07 7.75 7.69
C VAL A 195 -16.54 9.16 7.93
N HIS A 196 -16.37 9.54 9.19
CA HIS A 196 -15.80 10.82 9.59
C HIS A 196 -14.29 10.70 9.76
N ILE A 197 -13.52 11.59 9.14
CA ILE A 197 -12.06 11.61 9.23
C ILE A 197 -11.63 12.91 9.91
N HIS A 198 -11.10 12.78 11.13
CA HIS A 198 -10.62 13.90 11.94
C HIS A 198 -9.10 13.91 11.97
N GLN A 199 -8.51 14.83 11.22
CA GLN A 199 -7.09 15.11 11.25
C GLN A 199 -6.75 16.10 12.38
N MET A 200 -5.48 16.18 12.79
CA MET A 200 -5.00 17.02 13.88
C MET A 200 -5.71 16.73 15.20
N THR A 201 -6.12 15.47 15.39
CA THR A 201 -6.89 14.98 16.54
C THR A 201 -6.12 13.86 17.20
N GLU A 202 -5.48 14.15 18.32
CA GLU A 202 -4.66 13.18 19.07
C GLU A 202 -5.50 12.48 20.14
N VAL A 203 -5.47 11.14 20.12
CA VAL A 203 -6.02 10.33 21.22
C VAL A 203 -4.93 10.21 22.29
N THR A 204 -5.21 10.73 23.48
CA THR A 204 -4.25 10.77 24.60
C THR A 204 -4.48 9.63 25.60
N ALA A 205 -5.70 9.12 25.69
CA ALA A 205 -6.06 8.01 26.57
C ALA A 205 -7.28 7.26 26.02
N ILE A 206 -7.47 6.03 26.48
CA ILE A 206 -8.67 5.23 26.28
C ILE A 206 -9.21 4.87 27.67
N ASP A 207 -10.39 5.37 27.98
CA ASP A 207 -11.07 5.05 29.22
C ASP A 207 -12.08 3.93 28.99
N VAL A 208 -11.98 2.87 29.77
CA VAL A 208 -12.89 1.72 29.66
C VAL A 208 -13.71 1.62 30.93
N GLN A 209 -15.02 1.86 30.82
CA GLN A 209 -15.95 1.74 31.93
C GLN A 209 -16.97 0.63 31.65
N GLN A 210 -17.02 -0.37 32.50
CA GLN A 210 -17.93 -1.52 32.36
C GLN A 210 -17.87 -2.22 30.97
N GLY A 211 -16.67 -2.30 30.40
CA GLY A 211 -16.44 -2.93 29.08
C GLY A 211 -16.82 -2.08 27.86
N LYS A 212 -17.11 -0.80 28.07
CA LYS A 212 -17.35 0.20 27.00
C LYS A 212 -16.28 1.28 27.03
N VAL A 213 -15.95 1.79 25.85
CA VAL A 213 -15.06 2.94 25.65
C VAL A 213 -15.90 4.19 25.49
#